data_75ef41f18e343d0aed3318e536792dc6
#
_entry.id   75ef41f18e343d0aed3318e536792dc6
#
_cell.length_a   1.000
_cell.length_b   1.000
_cell.length_c   1.000
_cell.angle_alpha   90.00
_cell.angle_beta   90.00
_cell.angle_gamma   90.00
#
_symmetry.space_group_name_H-M   'P 1'
#
loop_
_entity.id
_entity.type
_entity.pdbx_description
1 polymer ?
#
loop_
_entity_poly.entity_id
_entity_poly.type
_entity_poly.pdbx_seq_one_letter_code
_entity_poly.pdbx_strand_id
1 'polypeptide(L)'
;MKDPLTSLPGYSLRRAANATGAELAARLAPLDLRQSDVSLLMLIEANPGATASALGRQLDIQRANMVPLLKRLDEAGLIDRAPIDGKSQGLALTGAGRAKLAEGREVIEQFERDLLDRVPEDHRPHLLPALDAIWR
;
A
#
# COMPACT_ATOMS: atom_id res chain seq x y z
N MET A 1 -14.94 -16.98 -28.46
CA MET A 1 -13.64 -17.60 -28.13
C MET A 1 -13.79 -18.37 -26.82
N LYS A 2 -13.32 -19.60 -26.75
CA LYS A 2 -13.27 -20.36 -25.50
C LYS A 2 -12.03 -19.92 -24.74
N ASP A 3 -12.19 -19.54 -23.47
CA ASP A 3 -11.10 -19.12 -22.61
C ASP A 3 -10.85 -20.16 -21.51
N PRO A 4 -9.84 -21.05 -21.66
CA PRO A 4 -9.55 -22.07 -20.66
C PRO A 4 -8.88 -21.49 -19.41
N LEU A 5 -8.41 -20.24 -19.43
CA LEU A 5 -7.70 -19.61 -18.32
C LEU A 5 -8.62 -19.25 -17.16
N THR A 6 -9.90 -18.99 -17.45
CA THR A 6 -10.88 -18.56 -16.44
C THR A 6 -11.20 -19.61 -15.38
N SER A 7 -10.81 -20.87 -15.60
CA SER A 7 -10.92 -21.95 -14.64
C SER A 7 -9.71 -22.06 -13.67
N LEU A 8 -8.68 -21.22 -13.87
CA LEU A 8 -7.44 -21.27 -13.12
C LEU A 8 -7.43 -20.21 -12.00
N PRO A 9 -7.44 -20.61 -10.70
CA PRO A 9 -7.43 -19.66 -9.59
C PRO A 9 -6.26 -18.67 -9.64
N GLY A 10 -5.04 -19.12 -9.96
CA GLY A 10 -3.87 -18.25 -10.07
C GLY A 10 -3.98 -17.20 -11.17
N TYR A 11 -4.63 -17.54 -12.30
CA TYR A 11 -4.93 -16.57 -13.36
C TYR A 11 -5.95 -15.54 -12.88
N SER A 12 -7.04 -15.99 -12.25
CA SER A 12 -8.06 -15.10 -11.69
C SER A 12 -7.51 -14.17 -10.63
N LEU A 13 -6.63 -14.68 -9.77
CA LEU A 13 -5.96 -13.87 -8.74
C LEU A 13 -5.15 -12.72 -9.37
N ARG A 14 -4.35 -13.00 -10.41
CA ARG A 14 -3.60 -11.95 -11.12
C ARG A 14 -4.52 -10.93 -11.79
N ARG A 15 -5.59 -11.42 -12.43
CA ARG A 15 -6.57 -10.51 -13.07
C ARG A 15 -7.26 -9.61 -12.05
N ALA A 16 -7.66 -10.18 -10.93
CA ALA A 16 -8.27 -9.43 -9.84
C ALA A 16 -7.29 -8.38 -9.27
N ALA A 17 -6.04 -8.78 -8.98
CA ALA A 17 -5.03 -7.86 -8.47
C ALA A 17 -4.73 -6.71 -9.45
N ASN A 18 -4.62 -7.00 -10.75
CA ASN A 18 -4.38 -5.97 -11.76
C ASN A 18 -5.57 -5.00 -11.87
N ALA A 19 -6.80 -5.51 -11.90
CA ALA A 19 -7.99 -4.68 -12.01
C ALA A 19 -8.19 -3.79 -10.78
N THR A 20 -8.07 -4.36 -9.58
CA THR A 20 -8.24 -3.64 -8.32
C THR A 20 -7.10 -2.65 -8.08
N GLY A 21 -5.87 -3.01 -8.44
CA GLY A 21 -4.72 -2.11 -8.36
C GLY A 21 -4.86 -0.89 -9.29
N ALA A 22 -5.34 -1.07 -10.51
CA ALA A 22 -5.62 0.02 -11.44
C ALA A 22 -6.74 0.95 -10.91
N GLU A 23 -7.79 0.37 -10.36
CA GLU A 23 -8.88 1.14 -9.75
C GLU A 23 -8.41 1.98 -8.55
N LEU A 24 -7.65 1.38 -7.65
CA LEU A 24 -7.11 2.10 -6.48
C LEU A 24 -6.16 3.22 -6.92
N ALA A 25 -5.29 2.96 -7.90
CA ALA A 25 -4.42 3.99 -8.47
C ALA A 25 -5.21 5.17 -9.03
N ALA A 26 -6.30 4.91 -9.76
CA ALA A 26 -7.18 5.96 -10.29
C ALA A 26 -7.86 6.76 -9.18
N ARG A 27 -8.28 6.12 -8.09
CA ARG A 27 -8.90 6.79 -6.94
C ARG A 27 -7.92 7.65 -6.14
N LEU A 28 -6.65 7.25 -6.07
CA LEU A 28 -5.59 7.99 -5.36
C LEU A 28 -4.98 9.13 -6.20
N ALA A 29 -5.06 9.06 -7.51
CA ALA A 29 -4.43 10.02 -8.41
C ALA A 29 -4.83 11.49 -8.14
N PRO A 30 -6.09 11.86 -7.82
CA PRO A 30 -6.47 13.22 -7.47
C PRO A 30 -5.76 13.78 -6.23
N LEU A 31 -5.26 12.91 -5.35
CA LEU A 31 -4.48 13.28 -4.17
C LEU A 31 -2.97 13.35 -4.44
N ASP A 32 -2.55 13.11 -5.68
CA ASP A 32 -1.12 12.93 -6.05
C ASP A 32 -0.44 11.85 -5.19
N LEU A 33 -1.17 10.78 -4.90
CA LEU A 33 -0.67 9.62 -4.15
C LEU A 33 -0.71 8.37 -5.02
N ARG A 34 0.31 7.55 -4.87
CA ARG A 34 0.36 6.17 -5.35
C ARG A 34 0.04 5.22 -4.20
N GLN A 35 -0.36 4.00 -4.52
CA GLN A 35 -0.60 2.96 -3.51
C GLN A 35 0.64 2.74 -2.62
N SER A 36 1.83 2.72 -3.20
CA SER A 36 3.10 2.59 -2.47
C SER A 36 3.35 3.75 -1.51
N ASP A 37 2.98 4.98 -1.89
CA ASP A 37 3.10 6.16 -1.02
C ASP A 37 2.24 5.98 0.24
N VAL A 38 0.97 5.63 0.06
CA VAL A 38 0.04 5.45 1.18
C VAL A 38 0.47 4.29 2.07
N SER A 39 0.86 3.15 1.49
CA SER A 39 1.35 2.01 2.25
C SER A 39 2.56 2.38 3.12
N LEU A 40 3.50 3.14 2.56
CA LEU A 40 4.67 3.59 3.30
C LEU A 40 4.31 4.59 4.41
N LEU A 41 3.43 5.56 4.13
CA LEU A 41 2.96 6.51 5.14
C LEU A 41 2.23 5.81 6.29
N MET A 42 1.40 4.81 6.01
CA MET A 42 0.73 4.00 7.04
C MET A 42 1.73 3.25 7.92
N LEU A 43 2.77 2.66 7.32
CA LEU A 43 3.80 1.95 8.09
C LEU A 43 4.65 2.89 8.94
N ILE A 44 4.98 4.08 8.44
CA ILE A 44 5.72 5.09 9.19
C ILE A 44 4.88 5.60 10.38
N GLU A 45 3.58 5.84 10.16
CA GLU A 45 2.67 6.24 11.24
C GLU A 45 2.61 5.18 12.36
N ALA A 46 2.49 3.92 11.96
CA ALA A 46 2.42 2.81 12.92
C ALA A 46 3.75 2.50 13.61
N ASN A 47 4.88 2.91 13.01
CA ASN A 47 6.23 2.60 13.48
C ASN A 47 7.13 3.84 13.43
N PRO A 48 6.86 4.88 14.24
CA PRO A 48 7.71 6.06 14.25
C PRO A 48 9.15 5.70 14.59
N GLY A 49 10.11 6.21 13.82
CA GLY A 49 11.52 5.89 13.98
C GLY A 49 11.99 4.65 13.22
N ALA A 50 11.13 3.98 12.47
CA ALA A 50 11.54 2.88 11.62
C ALA A 50 12.50 3.35 10.52
N THR A 51 13.48 2.50 10.18
CA THR A 51 14.45 2.79 9.10
C THR A 51 13.88 2.46 7.73
N ALA A 52 14.40 3.10 6.69
CA ALA A 52 14.06 2.79 5.30
C ALA A 52 14.25 1.29 4.98
N SER A 53 15.31 0.67 5.50
CA SER A 53 15.56 -0.76 5.33
C SER A 53 14.47 -1.63 5.96
N ALA A 54 14.01 -1.30 7.17
CA ALA A 54 12.96 -2.06 7.85
C ALA A 54 11.63 -1.94 7.10
N LEU A 55 11.28 -0.73 6.67
CA LEU A 55 10.08 -0.46 5.89
C LEU A 55 10.09 -1.15 4.53
N GLY A 56 11.23 -1.12 3.85
CA GLY A 56 11.41 -1.81 2.57
C GLY A 56 11.21 -3.32 2.68
N ARG A 57 11.75 -3.94 3.72
CA ARG A 57 11.52 -5.39 3.98
C ARG A 57 10.06 -5.70 4.24
N GLN A 58 9.38 -4.85 5.02
CA GLN A 58 7.96 -5.04 5.32
C GLN A 58 7.07 -4.95 4.07
N LEU A 59 7.43 -4.09 3.12
CA LEU A 59 6.69 -3.90 1.87
C LEU A 59 7.19 -4.78 0.72
N ASP A 60 8.20 -5.61 0.96
CA ASP A 60 8.89 -6.37 -0.08
C ASP A 60 9.39 -5.48 -1.23
N ILE A 61 9.89 -4.30 -0.87
CA ILE A 61 10.45 -3.33 -1.81
C ILE A 61 11.97 -3.35 -1.69
N GLN A 62 12.64 -3.58 -2.80
CA GLN A 62 14.11 -3.56 -2.84
C GLN A 62 14.64 -2.15 -2.58
N ARG A 63 15.83 -2.09 -1.96
CA ARG A 63 16.49 -0.82 -1.58
C ARG A 63 16.57 0.19 -2.72
N ALA A 64 16.89 -0.27 -3.92
CA ALA A 64 16.97 0.60 -5.11
C ALA A 64 15.62 1.29 -5.44
N ASN A 65 14.50 0.63 -5.14
CA ASN A 65 13.16 1.16 -5.36
C ASN A 65 12.65 2.01 -4.20
N MET A 66 13.20 1.81 -2.99
CA MET A 66 12.88 2.64 -1.82
C MET A 66 13.41 4.07 -1.95
N VAL A 67 14.58 4.25 -2.57
CA VAL A 67 15.22 5.56 -2.70
C VAL A 67 14.33 6.58 -3.43
N PRO A 68 13.82 6.30 -4.66
CA PRO A 68 12.94 7.25 -5.34
C PRO A 68 11.59 7.45 -4.63
N LEU A 69 11.09 6.41 -3.97
CA LEU A 69 9.84 6.49 -3.20
C LEU A 69 9.99 7.44 -2.00
N LEU A 70 11.03 7.28 -1.22
CA LEU A 70 11.34 8.17 -0.09
C LEU A 70 11.64 9.61 -0.55
N LYS A 71 12.34 9.76 -1.67
CA LYS A 71 12.62 11.07 -2.25
C LYS A 71 11.33 11.82 -2.58
N ARG A 72 10.35 11.16 -3.18
CA ARG A 72 9.04 11.75 -3.46
C ARG A 72 8.36 12.27 -2.19
N LEU A 73 8.37 11.47 -1.12
CA LEU A 73 7.75 11.85 0.15
C LEU A 73 8.50 12.98 0.86
N ASP A 74 9.83 12.96 0.80
CA ASP A 74 10.68 14.06 1.30
C ASP A 74 10.39 15.37 0.56
N GLU A 75 10.40 15.34 -0.76
CA GLU A 75 10.14 16.54 -1.60
C GLU A 75 8.73 17.09 -1.40
N ALA A 76 7.76 16.22 -1.13
CA ALA A 76 6.40 16.63 -0.80
C ALA A 76 6.24 17.12 0.65
N GLY A 77 7.28 17.04 1.47
CA GLY A 77 7.25 17.47 2.87
C GLY A 77 6.41 16.59 3.79
N LEU A 78 6.23 15.31 3.43
CA LEU A 78 5.35 14.39 4.15
C LEU A 78 6.05 13.58 5.24
N ILE A 79 7.38 13.48 5.19
CA ILE A 79 8.19 12.74 6.14
C ILE A 79 9.37 13.56 6.65
N ASP A 80 9.76 13.28 7.90
CA ASP A 80 10.97 13.78 8.54
C ASP A 80 11.93 12.62 8.82
N ARG A 81 13.21 12.95 8.91
CA ARG A 81 14.28 12.01 9.27
C ARG A 81 14.99 12.48 10.51
N ALA A 82 15.25 11.55 11.44
CA ALA A 82 16.02 11.81 12.63
C ALA A 82 17.11 10.75 12.80
N PRO A 83 18.34 11.13 13.24
CA PRO A 83 19.39 10.15 13.51
C PRO A 83 18.97 9.18 14.62
N ILE A 84 19.21 7.88 14.40
CA ILE A 84 19.06 6.85 15.45
C ILE A 84 20.44 6.52 16.00
N ASP A 85 21.42 6.36 15.09
CA ASP A 85 22.84 6.15 15.38
C ASP A 85 23.68 6.87 14.30
N GLY A 86 24.99 6.69 14.30
CA GLY A 86 25.88 7.37 13.36
C GLY A 86 25.68 7.01 11.88
N LYS A 87 24.84 6.02 11.55
CA LYS A 87 24.66 5.48 10.19
C LYS A 87 23.21 5.36 9.74
N SER A 88 22.26 5.32 10.65
CA SER A 88 20.84 5.07 10.38
C SER A 88 19.97 6.25 10.78
N GLN A 89 18.95 6.50 9.96
CA GLN A 89 17.92 7.50 10.23
C GLN A 89 16.57 6.84 10.41
N GLY A 90 15.84 7.27 11.41
CA GLY A 90 14.44 6.92 11.64
C GLY A 90 13.52 7.88 10.89
N LEU A 91 12.43 7.36 10.37
CA LEU A 91 11.42 8.11 9.64
C LEU A 91 10.22 8.38 10.52
N ALA A 92 9.62 9.56 10.36
CA ALA A 92 8.37 9.95 11.01
C ALA A 92 7.54 10.80 10.03
N LEU A 93 6.23 10.84 10.25
CA LEU A 93 5.36 11.72 9.47
C LEU A 93 5.49 13.16 9.97
N THR A 94 5.46 14.10 9.04
CA THR A 94 5.21 15.51 9.34
C THR A 94 3.72 15.75 9.60
N GLY A 95 3.34 16.96 10.05
CA GLY A 95 1.93 17.37 10.11
C GLY A 95 1.24 17.27 8.75
N ALA A 96 1.92 17.70 7.68
CA ALA A 96 1.44 17.56 6.31
C ALA A 96 1.30 16.08 5.90
N GLY A 97 2.24 15.22 6.32
CA GLY A 97 2.20 13.78 6.08
C GLY A 97 1.00 13.12 6.73
N ARG A 98 0.69 13.46 7.98
CA ARG A 98 -0.51 12.97 8.68
C ARG A 98 -1.79 13.42 7.99
N ALA A 99 -1.88 14.67 7.57
CA ALA A 99 -3.04 15.20 6.86
C ALA A 99 -3.24 14.50 5.50
N LYS A 100 -2.16 14.33 4.74
CA LYS A 100 -2.20 13.64 3.45
C LYS A 100 -2.57 12.16 3.62
N LEU A 101 -2.04 11.50 4.63
CA LEU A 101 -2.39 10.11 4.94
C LEU A 101 -3.87 9.97 5.32
N ALA A 102 -4.43 10.90 6.07
CA ALA A 102 -5.86 10.89 6.40
C ALA A 102 -6.74 10.92 5.14
N GLU A 103 -6.40 11.78 4.17
CA GLU A 103 -7.10 11.81 2.88
C GLU A 103 -6.95 10.47 2.11
N GLY A 104 -5.74 9.95 2.03
CA GLY A 104 -5.46 8.66 1.36
C GLY A 104 -6.16 7.49 2.04
N ARG A 105 -6.22 7.49 3.37
CA ARG A 105 -6.90 6.45 4.15
C ARG A 105 -8.40 6.42 3.86
N GLU A 106 -9.05 7.56 3.77
CA GLU A 106 -10.47 7.62 3.37
C GLU A 106 -10.72 6.95 2.01
N VAL A 107 -9.85 7.23 1.04
CA VAL A 107 -9.94 6.60 -0.29
C VAL A 107 -9.78 5.09 -0.19
N ILE A 108 -8.78 4.62 0.55
CA ILE A 108 -8.54 3.17 0.73
C ILE A 108 -9.70 2.49 1.44
N GLU A 109 -10.20 3.05 2.52
CA GLU A 109 -11.31 2.47 3.29
C GLU A 109 -12.58 2.36 2.43
N GLN A 110 -12.87 3.37 1.62
CA GLN A 110 -13.99 3.29 0.69
C GLN A 110 -13.76 2.25 -0.40
N PHE A 111 -12.54 2.19 -0.94
CA PHE A 111 -12.15 1.17 -1.92
C PHE A 111 -12.31 -0.25 -1.35
N GLU A 112 -11.87 -0.49 -0.12
CA GLU A 112 -11.98 -1.80 0.53
C GLU A 112 -13.44 -2.20 0.76
N ARG A 113 -14.31 -1.26 1.14
CA ARG A 113 -15.76 -1.50 1.24
C ARG A 113 -16.36 -1.89 -0.11
N ASP A 114 -16.04 -1.13 -1.16
CA ASP A 114 -16.55 -1.38 -2.51
C ASP A 114 -16.03 -2.72 -3.06
N LEU A 115 -14.80 -3.08 -2.73
CA LEU A 115 -14.22 -4.38 -3.08
C LEU A 115 -15.01 -5.54 -2.45
N LEU A 116 -15.26 -5.47 -1.15
CA LEU A 116 -16.03 -6.52 -0.45
C LEU A 116 -17.48 -6.60 -0.94
N ASP A 117 -18.08 -5.49 -1.31
CA ASP A 117 -19.44 -5.48 -1.86
C ASP A 117 -19.57 -6.24 -3.19
N ARG A 118 -18.46 -6.38 -3.94
CA ARG A 118 -18.41 -7.20 -5.17
C ARG A 118 -18.29 -8.70 -4.90
N VAL A 119 -17.87 -9.06 -3.69
CA VAL A 119 -17.74 -10.47 -3.29
C VAL A 119 -19.12 -10.97 -2.83
N PRO A 120 -19.57 -12.16 -3.28
CA PRO A 120 -20.80 -12.74 -2.78
C PRO A 120 -20.83 -12.81 -1.26
N GLU A 121 -21.97 -12.49 -0.65
CA GLU A 121 -22.09 -12.30 0.80
C GLU A 121 -21.50 -13.47 1.60
N ASP A 122 -21.81 -14.70 1.19
CA ASP A 122 -21.33 -15.92 1.87
C ASP A 122 -19.81 -16.08 1.86
N HIS A 123 -19.12 -15.42 0.92
CA HIS A 123 -17.68 -15.53 0.77
C HIS A 123 -16.90 -14.38 1.42
N ARG A 124 -17.56 -13.28 1.77
CA ARG A 124 -16.91 -12.08 2.33
C ARG A 124 -16.08 -12.36 3.57
N PRO A 125 -16.55 -13.11 4.58
CA PRO A 125 -15.74 -13.38 5.77
C PRO A 125 -14.53 -14.29 5.51
N HIS A 126 -14.49 -14.97 4.36
CA HIS A 126 -13.44 -15.92 4.01
C HIS A 126 -12.39 -15.34 3.04
N LEU A 127 -12.64 -14.18 2.43
CA LEU A 127 -11.75 -13.62 1.40
C LEU A 127 -10.37 -13.31 1.98
N LEU A 128 -10.30 -12.52 3.05
CA LEU A 128 -9.01 -12.15 3.64
C LEU A 128 -8.24 -13.36 4.17
N PRO A 129 -8.81 -14.28 4.96
CA PRO A 129 -8.12 -15.49 5.36
C PRO A 129 -7.64 -16.36 4.20
N ALA A 130 -8.42 -16.46 3.13
CA ALA A 130 -8.06 -17.23 1.94
C ALA A 130 -6.86 -16.61 1.21
N LEU A 131 -6.85 -15.29 1.05
CA LEU A 131 -5.73 -14.55 0.44
C LEU A 131 -4.47 -14.67 1.31
N ASP A 132 -4.59 -14.46 2.62
CA ASP A 132 -3.47 -14.55 3.55
C ASP A 132 -2.80 -15.93 3.51
N ALA A 133 -3.56 -17.01 3.41
CA ALA A 133 -3.04 -18.36 3.31
C ALA A 133 -2.19 -18.62 2.04
N ILE A 134 -2.28 -17.76 1.03
CA ILE A 134 -1.54 -17.92 -0.22
C ILE A 134 -0.13 -17.33 -0.14
N TRP A 135 0.04 -16.23 0.61
CA TRP A 135 1.28 -15.46 0.56
C TRP A 135 2.00 -15.29 1.92
N ARG A 136 1.37 -15.62 3.05
CA ARG A 136 1.96 -15.55 4.40
C ARG A 136 2.51 -16.88 4.89
#